data_9770fe1005b85517c1b07f1855132f89
#
_entry.id   9770fe1005b85517c1b07f1855132f89
#
_cell.length_a   1.000
_cell.length_b   1.000
_cell.length_c   1.000
_cell.angle_alpha   90.00
_cell.angle_beta   90.00
_cell.angle_gamma   90.00
#
_symmetry.space_group_name_H-M   'P 1'
#
loop_
_entity.id
_entity.type
_entity.pdbx_description
1 polymer ?
#
loop_
_entity_poly.entity_id
_entity_poly.type
_entity_poly.pdbx_seq_one_letter_code
_entity_poly.pdbx_strand_id
1 'polypeptide(L)'
;MILTDLEKLVTDYTNKDHSSQGFNFKSSEFDYEWEVSKLNWYFYLDREDASLFVADFQTVRDYAYFRIEFPLYLYHESEFCSEDSEIFKDVDLEFSFRNGWLKITTIITEETDLHHIFDVLFSVLKDYN
;
A
#
# COMPACT_ATOMS: atom_id res chain seq x y z
N MET A 1 17.71 -0.31 5.01
CA MET A 1 16.73 -1.42 4.93
C MET A 1 17.04 -2.28 3.72
N ILE A 2 16.77 -3.56 3.82
CA ILE A 2 17.07 -4.55 2.78
C ILE A 2 15.78 -5.01 2.13
N LEU A 3 15.75 -5.09 0.79
CA LEU A 3 14.53 -5.47 0.04
C LEU A 3 14.01 -6.86 0.43
N THR A 4 14.91 -7.82 0.69
CA THR A 4 14.49 -9.17 1.09
C THR A 4 13.80 -9.19 2.45
N ASP A 5 14.18 -8.31 3.37
CA ASP A 5 13.50 -8.16 4.66
C ASP A 5 12.12 -7.53 4.47
N LEU A 6 11.99 -6.57 3.56
CA LEU A 6 10.70 -5.98 3.21
C LEU A 6 9.76 -7.01 2.59
N GLU A 7 10.26 -7.83 1.65
CA GLU A 7 9.48 -8.93 1.09
C GLU A 7 8.96 -9.86 2.17
N LYS A 8 9.81 -10.22 3.13
CA LYS A 8 9.41 -11.09 4.23
C LYS A 8 8.31 -10.46 5.08
N LEU A 9 8.46 -9.18 5.43
CA LEU A 9 7.45 -8.45 6.21
C LEU A 9 6.10 -8.43 5.49
N VAL A 10 6.11 -8.18 4.18
CA VAL A 10 4.89 -8.14 3.37
C VAL A 10 4.30 -9.54 3.23
N THR A 11 5.12 -10.56 3.00
CA THR A 11 4.67 -11.96 2.92
C THR A 11 4.02 -12.39 4.22
N ASP A 12 4.64 -12.09 5.36
CA ASP A 12 4.08 -12.40 6.67
C ASP A 12 2.73 -11.70 6.86
N TYR A 13 2.61 -10.47 6.40
CA TYR A 13 1.35 -9.72 6.47
C TYR A 13 0.26 -10.36 5.61
N THR A 14 0.56 -10.67 4.33
CA THR A 14 -0.43 -11.22 3.40
C THR A 14 -0.92 -12.61 3.81
N ASN A 15 -0.11 -13.35 4.56
CA ASN A 15 -0.46 -14.69 5.04
C ASN A 15 -1.29 -14.71 6.32
N LYS A 16 -1.48 -13.55 6.97
CA LYS A 16 -2.35 -13.45 8.13
C LYS A 16 -3.82 -13.45 7.71
N ASP A 17 -4.68 -13.86 8.62
CA ASP A 17 -6.13 -13.73 8.44
C ASP A 17 -6.56 -12.30 8.79
N HIS A 18 -7.09 -11.59 7.81
CA HIS A 18 -7.60 -10.22 7.95
C HIS A 18 -9.12 -10.16 7.88
N SER A 19 -9.82 -11.27 8.05
CA SER A 19 -11.28 -11.34 7.96
C SER A 19 -11.99 -10.40 8.93
N SER A 20 -11.43 -10.22 10.12
CA SER A 20 -11.98 -9.29 11.12
C SER A 20 -11.91 -7.82 10.67
N GLN A 21 -11.00 -7.51 9.75
CA GLN A 21 -10.83 -6.18 9.16
C GLN A 21 -11.62 -6.00 7.86
N GLY A 22 -12.21 -7.08 7.36
CA GLY A 22 -13.05 -7.07 6.16
C GLY A 22 -12.30 -7.29 4.86
N PHE A 23 -11.08 -7.83 4.89
CA PHE A 23 -10.34 -8.15 3.68
C PHE A 23 -9.40 -9.35 3.90
N ASN A 24 -8.98 -9.96 2.81
CA ASN A 24 -7.89 -10.93 2.74
C ASN A 24 -7.22 -10.77 1.38
N PHE A 25 -6.04 -11.35 1.22
CA PHE A 25 -5.30 -11.34 -0.03
C PHE A 25 -5.57 -12.64 -0.80
N LYS A 26 -5.99 -12.51 -2.06
CA LYS A 26 -6.21 -13.65 -2.95
C LYS A 26 -4.89 -14.12 -3.56
N SER A 27 -4.04 -13.16 -3.95
CA SER A 27 -2.71 -13.44 -4.49
C SER A 27 -1.75 -12.31 -4.14
N SER A 28 -0.48 -12.63 -4.06
CA SER A 28 0.58 -11.68 -3.75
C SER A 28 1.86 -12.15 -4.42
N GLU A 29 2.40 -11.35 -5.33
CA GLU A 29 3.60 -11.67 -6.09
C GLU A 29 4.59 -10.50 -6.05
N PHE A 30 5.88 -10.83 -6.14
CA PHE A 30 6.96 -9.85 -6.08
C PHE A 30 7.87 -9.96 -7.29
N ASP A 31 8.45 -8.82 -7.67
CA ASP A 31 9.45 -8.71 -8.72
C ASP A 31 10.52 -7.72 -8.27
N TYR A 32 11.78 -8.14 -8.35
CA TYR A 32 12.91 -7.30 -7.95
C TYR A 32 13.50 -6.56 -9.14
N GLU A 33 13.79 -5.29 -8.94
CA GLU A 33 14.58 -4.46 -9.85
C GLU A 33 15.84 -4.04 -9.09
N TRP A 34 16.84 -4.92 -9.07
CA TRP A 34 18.04 -4.75 -8.26
C TRP A 34 18.86 -3.50 -8.62
N GLU A 35 18.88 -3.14 -9.89
CA GLU A 35 19.66 -1.99 -10.38
C GLU A 35 19.22 -0.67 -9.76
N VAL A 36 17.95 -0.57 -9.38
CA VAL A 36 17.37 0.63 -8.77
C VAL A 36 16.91 0.38 -7.33
N SER A 37 17.33 -0.71 -6.73
CA SER A 37 16.99 -1.09 -5.35
C SER A 37 15.49 -1.06 -5.10
N LYS A 38 14.72 -1.70 -5.97
CA LYS A 38 13.26 -1.65 -5.95
C LYS A 38 12.66 -3.04 -5.85
N LEU A 39 11.61 -3.16 -5.05
CA LEU A 39 10.78 -4.36 -4.94
C LEU A 39 9.38 -3.99 -5.39
N ASN A 40 8.91 -4.59 -6.47
CA ASN A 40 7.55 -4.43 -6.96
C ASN A 40 6.65 -5.48 -6.31
N TRP A 41 5.45 -5.08 -5.92
CA TRP A 41 4.47 -5.93 -5.27
C TRP A 41 3.15 -5.83 -6.02
N TYR A 42 2.68 -6.98 -6.53
CA TYR A 42 1.43 -7.11 -7.29
C TYR A 42 0.49 -7.99 -6.49
N PHE A 43 -0.73 -7.52 -6.27
CA PHE A 43 -1.66 -8.31 -5.46
C PHE A 43 -3.11 -8.03 -5.81
N TYR A 44 -3.97 -9.00 -5.46
CA TYR A 44 -5.42 -8.86 -5.48
C TYR A 44 -5.94 -9.07 -4.07
N LEU A 45 -6.94 -8.28 -3.68
CA LEU A 45 -7.74 -8.59 -2.51
C LEU A 45 -8.74 -9.69 -2.84
N ASP A 46 -9.07 -10.55 -1.86
CA ASP A 46 -9.99 -11.67 -2.05
C ASP A 46 -11.44 -11.17 -2.00
N ARG A 47 -11.88 -10.68 -3.14
CA ARG A 47 -13.26 -10.22 -3.35
C ARG A 47 -13.62 -10.34 -4.83
N GLU A 48 -14.92 -10.37 -5.12
CA GLU A 48 -15.43 -10.34 -6.49
C GLU A 48 -15.09 -8.98 -7.11
N ASP A 49 -14.77 -8.98 -8.39
CA ASP A 49 -14.44 -7.77 -9.17
C ASP A 49 -13.21 -6.98 -8.66
N ALA A 50 -12.35 -7.61 -7.90
CA ALA A 50 -11.12 -6.94 -7.45
C ALA A 50 -10.19 -6.64 -8.63
N SER A 51 -9.69 -5.39 -8.68
CA SER A 51 -8.66 -4.99 -9.63
C SER A 51 -7.27 -5.27 -9.05
N LEU A 52 -6.28 -5.38 -9.94
CA LEU A 52 -4.89 -5.55 -9.55
C LEU A 52 -4.39 -4.29 -8.83
N PHE A 53 -3.81 -4.49 -7.66
CA PHE A 53 -3.03 -3.46 -6.99
C PHE A 53 -1.57 -3.58 -7.35
N VAL A 54 -0.93 -2.45 -7.59
CA VAL A 54 0.50 -2.37 -7.87
C VAL A 54 1.13 -1.43 -6.86
N ALA A 55 2.08 -1.96 -6.12
CA ALA A 55 2.83 -1.19 -5.14
C ALA A 55 4.32 -1.45 -5.32
N ASP A 56 5.14 -0.62 -4.75
CA ASP A 56 6.58 -0.83 -4.74
C ASP A 56 7.23 -0.29 -3.48
N PHE A 57 8.41 -0.84 -3.19
CA PHE A 57 9.33 -0.37 -2.17
C PHE A 57 10.64 -0.04 -2.85
N GLN A 58 11.18 1.12 -2.54
CA GLN A 58 12.51 1.51 -3.01
C GLN A 58 13.37 1.88 -1.82
N THR A 59 14.51 1.21 -1.67
CA THR A 59 15.43 1.49 -0.56
C THR A 59 16.38 2.62 -0.91
N VAL A 60 16.59 3.53 0.06
CA VAL A 60 17.51 4.66 -0.06
C VAL A 60 18.24 4.79 1.28
N ARG A 61 19.48 4.32 1.35
CA ARG A 61 20.28 4.33 2.60
C ARG A 61 19.56 3.61 3.75
N ASP A 62 19.18 4.35 4.80
CA ASP A 62 18.63 3.80 6.04
C ASP A 62 17.11 3.68 6.05
N TYR A 63 16.45 4.04 4.95
CA TYR A 63 14.99 4.01 4.87
C TYR A 63 14.53 3.50 3.51
N ALA A 64 13.23 3.28 3.39
CA ALA A 64 12.61 2.90 2.13
C ALA A 64 11.39 3.78 1.88
N TYR A 65 11.10 4.01 0.61
CA TYR A 65 9.83 4.56 0.17
C TYR A 65 8.88 3.42 -0.16
N PHE A 66 7.67 3.50 0.35
CA PHE A 66 6.56 2.68 -0.10
C PHE A 66 5.66 3.53 -0.97
N ARG A 67 5.19 2.97 -2.08
CA ARG A 67 4.26 3.62 -2.98
C ARG A 67 3.22 2.63 -3.46
N ILE A 68 1.96 3.05 -3.49
CA ILE A 68 0.87 2.31 -4.13
C ILE A 68 0.09 3.27 -5.02
N GLU A 69 -0.26 2.81 -6.22
CA GLU A 69 -1.07 3.56 -7.18
C GLU A 69 -2.24 2.70 -7.65
N PHE A 70 -3.40 3.31 -7.73
CA PHE A 70 -4.58 2.63 -8.27
C PHE A 70 -5.57 3.62 -8.87
N PRO A 71 -6.40 3.17 -9.84
CA PRO A 71 -7.43 4.03 -10.41
C PRO A 71 -8.53 4.30 -9.40
N LEU A 72 -9.00 5.55 -9.37
CA LEU A 72 -10.03 6.00 -8.46
C LEU A 72 -10.98 6.94 -9.21
N TYR A 73 -12.28 6.77 -9.01
CA TYR A 73 -13.25 7.69 -9.61
C TYR A 73 -13.04 9.11 -9.08
N LEU A 74 -13.18 10.10 -9.96
CA LEU A 74 -12.94 11.51 -9.63
C LEU A 74 -13.77 12.00 -8.45
N TYR A 75 -14.98 11.52 -8.29
CA TYR A 75 -15.85 11.93 -7.18
C TYR A 75 -15.35 11.50 -5.79
N HIS A 76 -14.37 10.58 -5.73
CA HIS A 76 -13.73 10.19 -4.48
C HIS A 76 -12.52 11.04 -4.11
N GLU A 77 -12.06 11.93 -5.02
CA GLU A 77 -10.84 12.72 -4.80
C GLU A 77 -10.87 13.49 -3.48
N SER A 78 -11.98 14.14 -3.16
CA SER A 78 -12.11 14.95 -1.94
C SER A 78 -12.02 14.14 -0.66
N GLU A 79 -12.34 12.84 -0.70
CA GLU A 79 -12.23 11.97 0.46
C GLU A 79 -10.78 11.74 0.88
N PHE A 80 -9.85 11.80 -0.07
CA PHE A 80 -8.43 11.55 0.16
C PHE A 80 -7.59 12.82 0.21
N CYS A 81 -7.86 13.77 -0.67
CA CYS A 81 -6.99 14.92 -0.93
C CYS A 81 -7.50 16.24 -0.33
N SER A 82 -8.66 16.23 0.33
CA SER A 82 -9.17 17.40 1.03
C SER A 82 -8.41 17.67 2.33
N GLU A 83 -8.19 18.93 2.69
CA GLU A 83 -7.62 19.32 3.97
C GLU A 83 -8.43 18.81 5.16
N ASP A 84 -9.73 18.62 4.97
CA ASP A 84 -10.66 18.14 6.00
C ASP A 84 -10.78 16.61 6.01
N SER A 85 -10.03 15.91 5.15
CA SER A 85 -10.08 14.46 5.11
C SER A 85 -9.51 13.85 6.38
N GLU A 86 -10.26 12.97 7.01
CA GLU A 86 -9.82 12.20 8.17
C GLU A 86 -9.34 10.79 7.79
N ILE A 87 -9.37 10.45 6.50
CA ILE A 87 -8.85 9.18 6.00
C ILE A 87 -7.36 9.12 6.30
N PHE A 88 -6.93 8.05 6.96
CA PHE A 88 -5.53 7.81 7.35
C PHE A 88 -4.94 8.83 8.33
N LYS A 89 -5.76 9.54 9.10
CA LYS A 89 -5.29 10.56 10.05
C LYS A 89 -4.29 10.02 11.10
N ASP A 90 -4.34 8.73 11.38
CA ASP A 90 -3.51 8.10 12.41
C ASP A 90 -2.18 7.57 11.87
N VAL A 91 -1.91 7.74 10.57
CA VAL A 91 -0.68 7.31 9.92
C VAL A 91 -0.15 8.42 9.02
N ASP A 92 1.18 8.48 8.88
CA ASP A 92 1.83 9.50 8.07
C ASP A 92 1.91 9.03 6.61
N LEU A 93 0.87 9.37 5.84
CA LEU A 93 0.76 9.03 4.42
C LEU A 93 0.61 10.29 3.60
N GLU A 94 1.31 10.36 2.47
CA GLU A 94 1.16 11.43 1.50
C GLU A 94 0.31 10.97 0.34
N PHE A 95 -0.53 11.87 -0.19
CA PHE A 95 -1.45 11.58 -1.28
C PHE A 95 -1.20 12.51 -2.45
N SER A 96 -1.34 11.93 -3.64
CA SER A 96 -1.34 12.69 -4.88
C SER A 96 -2.40 12.08 -5.80
N PHE A 97 -3.23 12.93 -6.39
CA PHE A 97 -4.29 12.51 -7.31
C PHE A 97 -4.06 13.16 -8.66
N ARG A 98 -3.97 12.36 -9.71
CA ARG A 98 -3.72 12.85 -11.05
C ARG A 98 -4.34 11.95 -12.10
N ASN A 99 -5.14 12.54 -13.00
CA ASN A 99 -5.73 11.84 -14.14
C ASN A 99 -6.53 10.58 -13.78
N GLY A 100 -7.23 10.60 -12.65
CA GLY A 100 -7.99 9.45 -12.19
C GLY A 100 -7.17 8.39 -11.45
N TRP A 101 -5.92 8.67 -11.16
CA TRP A 101 -5.03 7.79 -10.38
C TRP A 101 -4.70 8.40 -9.03
N LEU A 102 -4.91 7.64 -7.99
CA LEU A 102 -4.48 7.99 -6.63
C LEU A 102 -3.13 7.33 -6.36
N LYS A 103 -2.17 8.13 -5.93
CA LYS A 103 -0.87 7.66 -5.46
C LYS A 103 -0.75 7.94 -3.97
N ILE A 104 -0.40 6.92 -3.21
CA ILE A 104 -0.16 7.02 -1.77
C ILE A 104 1.28 6.63 -1.53
N THR A 105 2.01 7.46 -0.79
CA THR A 105 3.41 7.23 -0.46
C THR A 105 3.66 7.39 1.03
N THR A 106 4.63 6.67 1.54
CA THR A 106 5.12 6.86 2.91
C THR A 106 6.59 6.46 3.00
N ILE A 107 7.26 6.98 4.02
CA ILE A 107 8.65 6.63 4.34
C ILE A 107 8.62 5.54 5.42
N ILE A 108 9.40 4.49 5.20
CA ILE A 108 9.54 3.37 6.10
C ILE A 108 10.95 3.36 6.66
N THR A 109 11.07 3.33 7.98
CA THR A 109 12.33 3.14 8.70
C THR A 109 12.26 1.84 9.49
N GLU A 110 13.33 1.46 10.16
CA GLU A 110 13.34 0.27 11.03
C GLU A 110 12.36 0.38 12.19
N GLU A 111 11.99 1.61 12.57
CA GLU A 111 11.05 1.87 13.66
C GLU A 111 9.59 1.90 13.20
N THR A 112 9.36 1.86 11.90
CA THR A 112 8.01 1.91 11.34
C THR A 112 7.29 0.58 11.53
N ASP A 113 6.09 0.61 12.10
CA ASP A 113 5.20 -0.55 12.14
C ASP A 113 4.45 -0.67 10.81
N LEU A 114 5.07 -1.38 9.88
CA LEU A 114 4.51 -1.54 8.53
C LEU A 114 3.18 -2.29 8.53
N HIS A 115 3.02 -3.29 9.40
CA HIS A 115 1.76 -4.03 9.51
C HIS A 115 0.61 -3.14 9.98
N HIS A 116 0.89 -2.20 10.89
CA HIS A 116 -0.11 -1.23 11.33
C HIS A 116 -0.52 -0.29 10.19
N ILE A 117 0.46 0.20 9.42
CA ILE A 117 0.19 1.05 8.25
C ILE A 117 -0.70 0.30 7.26
N PHE A 118 -0.40 -0.95 6.98
CA PHE A 118 -1.20 -1.78 6.07
C PHE A 118 -2.61 -2.03 6.60
N ASP A 119 -2.76 -2.26 7.90
CA ASP A 119 -4.09 -2.43 8.51
C ASP A 119 -4.97 -1.20 8.28
N VAL A 120 -4.43 -0.02 8.50
CA VAL A 120 -5.14 1.23 8.27
C VAL A 120 -5.42 1.45 6.78
N LEU A 121 -4.40 1.26 5.95
CA LEU A 121 -4.48 1.47 4.50
C LEU A 121 -5.52 0.55 3.85
N PHE A 122 -5.43 -0.76 4.06
CA PHE A 122 -6.31 -1.71 3.39
C PHE A 122 -7.71 -1.76 3.97
N SER A 123 -7.90 -1.36 5.23
CA SER A 123 -9.24 -1.18 5.79
C SER A 123 -10.05 -0.14 5.03
N VAL A 124 -9.37 0.83 4.42
CA VAL A 124 -10.00 1.84 3.57
C VAL A 124 -10.04 1.39 2.11
N LEU A 125 -8.91 0.96 1.56
CA LEU A 125 -8.79 0.64 0.13
C LEU A 125 -9.67 -0.53 -0.32
N LYS A 126 -10.02 -1.45 0.58
CA LYS A 126 -10.92 -2.57 0.27
C LYS A 126 -12.25 -2.13 -0.34
N ASP A 127 -12.70 -0.92 -0.03
CA ASP A 127 -14.00 -0.39 -0.49
C ASP A 127 -13.91 0.35 -1.82
N TYR A 128 -12.70 0.63 -2.34
CA TYR A 128 -12.51 1.50 -3.49
C TYR A 128 -12.02 0.81 -4.76
N ASN A 129 -11.47 -0.38 -4.63
CA ASN A 129 -10.86 -1.03 -5.82
C ASN A 129 -11.32 -2.47 -6.03
#